data_5b8c776e3a7e73bf6f7c3ed2018f808d
#
_entry.id   5b8c776e3a7e73bf6f7c3ed2018f808d
#
_cell.length_a   1.000
_cell.length_b   1.000
_cell.length_c   1.000
_cell.angle_alpha   90.00
_cell.angle_beta   90.00
_cell.angle_gamma   90.00
#
_symmetry.space_group_name_H-M   'P 1'
#
loop_
_entity.id
_entity.type
_entity.pdbx_description
1 polymer ?
#
loop_
_entity_poly.entity_id
_entity_poly.type
_entity_poly.pdbx_seq_one_letter_code
_entity_poly.pdbx_strand_id
1 'polypeptide(L)'
;MKHPFIIALTAAFGLISHSVSGQTDESRVLIIGIDGTRSDCLEAAETPAIDALIAQGLFSPDALNNDITYSGPGWSAMLCGVWSDSHGVTSNNFTGSNFDGFPSFMKRLESDNPELNTHSICHWAPINDYVLGEDVDDALNAPTDAAVRDAAVAILETGNPHALFLHFDDVDINGHSFGFNPAVSQYINAIEITDGYVADVVSSLMNRPNYSEENWLILLSTDHGGIGVNHGGTTIEEETIFFIASGANVATEVIVKDTLDILSPPVNCIAPGAAELRFEDSGDAVFVADAPELQLGSEQDFTLEVRIRTESTPDVAIIGNKDWDSGLNPGFVFSFEYPGGPAWKVNIGDGNERADANGDGGVSDDQWHTLSCSFDRDGMMRLYTDGVFSSEEDISGIGSIDVGSGWFFGSDILGAYSYSGAIAEVRFWHGVLTDDAISNWHCSALDASHPNWNALQAHWSLTEGAGLEASNSANSGLEGALQGAEWQQPESLITFDYSNTPRIVDIAATAMDHMCLELDSDWNLDGISWVDGCNSVGVTNAQREELRTVIFPNPGAEDFQITGLPSHATIEVFDPSGRSIHQGQAGTSARISPHTEDQGVYLIRIVDGEKRRTLRWIRQ
;
A
#
# COMPACT_ATOMS: atom_id res chain seq x y z
N MET A 1 2.23 28.90 91.17
CA MET A 1 2.28 29.10 89.69
C MET A 1 2.93 27.88 89.08
N LYS A 2 2.13 27.10 88.42
CA LYS A 2 2.52 25.72 87.98
C LYS A 2 2.96 25.79 86.51
N HIS A 3 4.19 25.34 86.21
CA HIS A 3 4.62 25.09 84.86
C HIS A 3 4.27 23.63 84.45
N PRO A 4 3.73 23.37 83.29
CA PRO A 4 3.62 22.00 82.79
C PRO A 4 4.86 21.63 81.98
N PHE A 5 5.38 20.45 82.30
CA PHE A 5 6.40 19.73 81.53
C PHE A 5 5.81 19.20 80.23
N ILE A 6 6.43 19.50 79.10
CA ILE A 6 6.16 18.88 77.82
C ILE A 6 7.15 17.71 77.62
N ILE A 7 6.61 16.48 77.57
CA ILE A 7 7.36 15.26 77.23
C ILE A 7 7.30 15.16 75.68
N ALA A 8 8.45 15.29 75.02
CA ALA A 8 8.61 15.00 73.63
C ALA A 8 8.79 13.49 73.41
N LEU A 9 7.80 12.88 72.79
CA LEU A 9 7.86 11.47 72.37
C LEU A 9 8.51 11.38 70.99
N THR A 10 9.78 11.01 70.86
CA THR A 10 10.46 10.72 69.62
C THR A 10 10.05 9.32 69.14
N ALA A 11 9.16 9.26 68.14
CA ALA A 11 8.86 8.03 67.42
C ALA A 11 10.00 7.74 66.41
N ALA A 12 10.76 6.73 66.68
CA ALA A 12 11.72 6.18 65.70
C ALA A 12 10.94 5.40 64.64
N PHE A 13 10.81 5.94 63.44
CA PHE A 13 10.36 5.20 62.25
C PHE A 13 11.52 4.35 61.78
N GLY A 14 11.48 3.05 62.06
CA GLY A 14 12.33 2.07 61.45
C GLY A 14 11.91 1.91 59.98
N LEU A 15 12.73 2.36 59.07
CA LEU A 15 12.65 2.00 57.65
C LEU A 15 12.96 0.51 57.52
N ILE A 16 11.93 -0.31 57.42
CA ILE A 16 12.05 -1.69 56.94
C ILE A 16 12.22 -1.56 55.43
N SER A 17 13.46 -1.59 54.98
CA SER A 17 13.77 -1.84 53.56
C SER A 17 13.34 -3.27 53.26
N HIS A 18 12.17 -3.45 52.66
CA HIS A 18 11.87 -4.67 51.98
C HIS A 18 12.80 -4.68 50.75
N SER A 19 13.85 -5.45 50.78
CA SER A 19 14.49 -5.95 49.59
C SER A 19 13.41 -6.76 48.88
N VAL A 20 12.80 -6.20 47.85
CA VAL A 20 12.17 -6.99 46.82
C VAL A 20 13.30 -7.78 46.20
N SER A 21 13.47 -9.03 46.64
CA SER A 21 14.21 -10.02 45.88
C SER A 21 13.43 -10.14 44.59
N GLY A 22 13.90 -9.49 43.52
CA GLY A 22 13.44 -9.82 42.19
C GLY A 22 13.77 -11.30 41.99
N GLN A 23 12.76 -12.14 42.09
CA GLN A 23 12.81 -13.48 41.57
C GLN A 23 12.94 -13.23 40.06
N THR A 24 14.10 -13.50 39.51
CA THR A 24 14.27 -13.51 38.03
C THR A 24 13.61 -14.81 37.64
N ASP A 25 12.37 -14.71 37.11
CA ASP A 25 11.71 -15.84 36.49
C ASP A 25 12.64 -16.35 35.39
N GLU A 26 12.90 -17.65 35.37
CA GLU A 26 13.81 -18.27 34.41
C GLU A 26 13.18 -18.20 33.00
N SER A 27 13.80 -17.46 32.12
CA SER A 27 13.31 -17.31 30.72
C SER A 27 13.38 -18.63 29.98
N ARG A 28 12.30 -18.95 29.25
CA ARG A 28 12.13 -20.16 28.45
C ARG A 28 11.42 -19.84 27.14
N VAL A 29 11.73 -20.57 26.08
CA VAL A 29 11.12 -20.36 24.78
C VAL A 29 10.58 -21.66 24.18
N LEU A 30 9.35 -21.61 23.69
CA LEU A 30 8.74 -22.62 22.84
C LEU A 30 8.51 -22.03 21.46
N ILE A 31 9.12 -22.60 20.42
CA ILE A 31 8.88 -22.23 19.03
C ILE A 31 8.10 -23.35 18.36
N ILE A 32 6.96 -23.01 17.77
CA ILE A 32 6.11 -23.93 17.02
C ILE A 32 6.13 -23.49 15.56
N GLY A 33 6.68 -24.31 14.68
CA GLY A 33 6.66 -24.14 13.25
C GLY A 33 5.60 -25.04 12.61
N ILE A 34 4.74 -24.48 11.75
CA ILE A 34 3.73 -25.23 10.99
C ILE A 34 4.04 -25.01 9.52
N ASP A 35 4.67 -26.00 8.87
CA ASP A 35 5.16 -25.91 7.50
C ASP A 35 4.06 -25.56 6.50
N GLY A 36 4.38 -24.67 5.55
CA GLY A 36 3.53 -24.35 4.41
C GLY A 36 2.17 -23.74 4.75
N THR A 37 2.02 -23.09 5.91
CA THR A 37 0.73 -22.56 6.34
C THR A 37 0.51 -21.13 5.87
N ARG A 38 -0.38 -20.93 4.89
CA ARG A 38 -0.79 -19.60 4.43
C ARG A 38 -1.50 -18.82 5.54
N SER A 39 -1.17 -17.57 5.69
CA SER A 39 -1.76 -16.68 6.70
C SER A 39 -3.28 -16.48 6.51
N ASP A 40 -3.76 -16.31 5.27
CA ASP A 40 -5.18 -16.18 4.96
C ASP A 40 -5.97 -17.48 5.15
N CYS A 41 -5.31 -18.63 5.06
CA CYS A 41 -5.90 -19.93 5.35
C CYS A 41 -5.97 -20.21 6.86
N LEU A 42 -5.00 -19.72 7.63
CA LEU A 42 -5.06 -19.73 9.09
C LEU A 42 -6.26 -18.89 9.59
N GLU A 43 -6.48 -17.72 9.00
CA GLU A 43 -7.64 -16.87 9.31
C GLU A 43 -8.98 -17.53 8.94
N ALA A 44 -9.00 -18.35 7.88
CA ALA A 44 -10.21 -19.04 7.41
C ALA A 44 -10.54 -20.33 8.20
N ALA A 45 -9.58 -20.90 8.94
CA ALA A 45 -9.71 -22.14 9.67
C ALA A 45 -10.26 -21.91 11.10
N GLU A 46 -10.87 -22.95 11.70
CA GLU A 46 -11.28 -22.93 13.11
C GLU A 46 -10.08 -23.33 14.01
N THR A 47 -9.35 -22.34 14.55
CA THR A 47 -8.10 -22.53 15.29
C THR A 47 -8.15 -21.96 16.72
N PRO A 48 -9.03 -22.51 17.60
CA PRO A 48 -9.28 -21.93 18.93
C PRO A 48 -8.04 -21.88 19.84
N ALA A 49 -7.05 -22.75 19.67
CA ALA A 49 -5.84 -22.73 20.47
C ALA A 49 -4.87 -21.64 20.00
N ILE A 50 -4.68 -21.50 18.69
CA ILE A 50 -3.89 -20.44 18.08
C ILE A 50 -4.56 -19.09 18.33
N ASP A 51 -5.88 -19.00 18.18
CA ASP A 51 -6.66 -17.78 18.47
C ASP A 51 -6.48 -17.33 19.93
N ALA A 52 -6.38 -18.26 20.87
CA ALA A 52 -6.12 -17.92 22.27
C ALA A 52 -4.72 -17.34 22.49
N LEU A 53 -3.71 -17.77 21.73
CA LEU A 53 -2.37 -17.20 21.76
C LEU A 53 -2.37 -15.78 21.13
N ILE A 54 -3.06 -15.60 20.01
CA ILE A 54 -3.26 -14.31 19.34
C ILE A 54 -3.95 -13.31 20.29
N ALA A 55 -5.01 -13.72 20.95
CA ALA A 55 -5.79 -12.86 21.85
C ALA A 55 -5.00 -12.33 23.06
N GLN A 56 -3.90 -12.96 23.41
CA GLN A 56 -3.06 -12.63 24.58
C GLN A 56 -1.65 -12.19 24.21
N GLY A 57 -1.34 -12.03 22.90
CA GLY A 57 0.01 -11.77 22.43
C GLY A 57 0.07 -10.78 21.26
N LEU A 58 1.26 -10.70 20.70
CA LEU A 58 1.51 -9.98 19.45
C LEU A 58 1.22 -10.90 18.27
N PHE A 59 0.46 -10.42 17.31
CA PHE A 59 0.12 -11.15 16.10
C PHE A 59 0.36 -10.30 14.86
N SER A 60 0.95 -10.88 13.84
CA SER A 60 0.95 -10.31 12.49
C SER A 60 0.49 -11.35 11.47
N PRO A 61 -0.61 -11.10 10.75
CA PRO A 61 -1.01 -11.91 9.60
C PRO A 61 -0.20 -11.59 8.34
N ASP A 62 0.58 -10.53 8.38
CA ASP A 62 1.31 -9.94 7.26
C ASP A 62 2.83 -9.99 7.45
N ALA A 63 3.34 -10.93 8.22
CA ALA A 63 4.77 -11.16 8.31
C ALA A 63 5.30 -11.72 6.97
N LEU A 64 6.61 -11.58 6.71
CA LEU A 64 7.20 -11.98 5.43
C LEU A 64 8.36 -12.97 5.57
N ASN A 65 8.36 -13.96 4.68
CA ASN A 65 9.56 -14.59 4.17
C ASN A 65 9.84 -14.05 2.76
N ASN A 66 10.55 -12.93 2.67
CA ASN A 66 10.86 -12.25 1.41
C ASN A 66 12.19 -12.73 0.80
N ASP A 67 12.51 -14.00 0.95
CA ASP A 67 13.63 -14.71 0.35
C ASP A 67 13.10 -15.96 -0.39
N ILE A 68 13.82 -17.06 -0.39
CA ILE A 68 13.46 -18.28 -1.08
C ILE A 68 12.42 -19.07 -0.26
N THR A 69 11.23 -19.23 -0.81
CA THR A 69 10.09 -19.86 -0.14
C THR A 69 10.06 -21.38 -0.23
N TYR A 70 11.23 -22.04 -0.20
CA TYR A 70 11.38 -23.47 0.07
C TYR A 70 11.61 -23.72 1.55
N SER A 71 11.20 -24.89 2.05
CA SER A 71 11.32 -25.24 3.47
C SER A 71 12.78 -25.20 3.99
N GLY A 72 13.76 -25.70 3.23
CA GLY A 72 15.17 -25.65 3.64
C GLY A 72 15.69 -24.23 3.89
N PRO A 73 15.59 -23.28 2.94
CA PRO A 73 15.90 -21.88 3.15
C PRO A 73 15.06 -21.23 4.25
N GLY A 74 13.73 -21.41 4.25
CA GLY A 74 12.82 -20.81 5.22
C GLY A 74 13.12 -21.19 6.66
N TRP A 75 13.24 -22.50 6.95
CA TRP A 75 13.61 -22.96 8.29
C TRP A 75 15.03 -22.56 8.69
N SER A 76 15.97 -22.50 7.73
CA SER A 76 17.31 -21.98 8.01
C SER A 76 17.27 -20.50 8.38
N ALA A 77 16.51 -19.69 7.66
CA ALA A 77 16.34 -18.26 7.96
C ALA A 77 15.69 -18.05 9.34
N MET A 78 14.62 -18.78 9.64
CA MET A 78 13.93 -18.73 10.93
C MET A 78 14.86 -19.06 12.10
N LEU A 79 15.67 -20.12 11.98
CA LEU A 79 16.46 -20.66 13.06
C LEU A 79 17.82 -19.96 13.21
N CYS A 80 18.40 -19.42 12.12
CA CYS A 80 19.69 -18.72 12.17
C CYS A 80 19.56 -17.19 12.30
N GLY A 81 18.39 -16.61 12.01
CA GLY A 81 18.14 -15.17 12.09
C GLY A 81 18.80 -14.34 10.97
N VAL A 82 19.17 -14.99 9.85
CA VAL A 82 19.80 -14.38 8.68
C VAL A 82 19.22 -14.96 7.40
N TRP A 83 19.34 -14.22 6.27
CA TRP A 83 18.85 -14.65 4.97
C TRP A 83 19.76 -15.65 4.25
N SER A 84 19.28 -16.19 3.13
CA SER A 84 19.96 -17.22 2.35
C SER A 84 21.35 -16.82 1.82
N ASP A 85 21.58 -15.53 1.61
CA ASP A 85 22.89 -15.00 1.19
C ASP A 85 23.96 -15.13 2.29
N SER A 86 23.56 -15.25 3.55
CA SER A 86 24.41 -15.44 4.71
C SER A 86 24.49 -16.91 5.14
N HIS A 87 23.35 -17.59 5.37
CA HIS A 87 23.37 -19.00 5.79
C HIS A 87 23.61 -19.98 4.63
N GLY A 88 23.58 -19.54 3.37
CA GLY A 88 24.01 -20.29 2.19
C GLY A 88 23.05 -21.38 1.70
N VAL A 89 21.88 -21.57 2.33
CA VAL A 89 20.88 -22.57 1.93
C VAL A 89 19.93 -21.96 0.91
N THR A 90 19.90 -22.50 -0.31
CA THR A 90 19.04 -22.01 -1.41
C THR A 90 18.05 -23.07 -1.94
N SER A 91 18.02 -24.24 -1.31
CA SER A 91 17.09 -25.33 -1.67
C SER A 91 17.05 -26.38 -0.55
N ASN A 92 16.10 -27.33 -0.66
CA ASN A 92 15.92 -28.42 0.30
C ASN A 92 17.06 -29.48 0.31
N ASN A 93 18.13 -29.29 -0.47
CA ASN A 93 19.30 -30.17 -0.43
C ASN A 93 20.44 -29.66 0.46
N PHE A 94 20.32 -28.44 1.05
CA PHE A 94 21.28 -27.79 1.94
C PHE A 94 22.70 -27.66 1.42
N THR A 95 22.90 -27.82 0.11
CA THR A 95 24.23 -27.66 -0.51
C THR A 95 24.66 -26.21 -0.44
N GLY A 96 25.83 -25.94 0.14
CA GLY A 96 26.39 -24.60 0.31
C GLY A 96 26.06 -23.96 1.64
N SER A 97 25.40 -24.66 2.56
CA SER A 97 25.11 -24.16 3.92
C SER A 97 26.36 -23.64 4.63
N ASN A 98 26.22 -22.57 5.37
CA ASN A 98 27.26 -21.88 6.11
C ASN A 98 26.87 -21.71 7.60
N PHE A 99 26.42 -22.82 8.22
CA PHE A 99 25.99 -22.81 9.63
C PHE A 99 27.16 -22.63 10.60
N ASP A 100 28.41 -22.91 10.18
CA ASP A 100 29.59 -22.56 10.98
C ASP A 100 29.75 -21.04 11.14
N GLY A 101 29.42 -20.27 10.12
CA GLY A 101 29.47 -18.81 10.13
C GLY A 101 28.21 -18.18 10.76
N PHE A 102 27.06 -18.80 10.49
CA PHE A 102 25.75 -18.35 10.95
C PHE A 102 24.99 -19.48 11.61
N PRO A 103 25.40 -19.88 12.84
CA PRO A 103 24.76 -20.99 13.56
C PRO A 103 23.34 -20.65 13.99
N SER A 104 22.59 -21.71 14.32
CA SER A 104 21.23 -21.57 14.85
C SER A 104 21.22 -20.79 16.18
N PHE A 105 20.06 -20.18 16.49
CA PHE A 105 19.88 -19.51 17.78
C PHE A 105 20.08 -20.47 18.95
N MET A 106 19.72 -21.75 18.81
CA MET A 106 19.93 -22.80 19.83
C MET A 106 21.43 -22.96 20.14
N LYS A 107 22.27 -23.05 19.10
CA LYS A 107 23.73 -23.11 19.26
C LYS A 107 24.29 -21.88 19.95
N ARG A 108 23.75 -20.70 19.66
CA ARG A 108 24.16 -19.45 20.32
C ARG A 108 23.80 -19.46 21.80
N LEU A 109 22.58 -19.92 22.16
CA LEU A 109 22.13 -20.07 23.54
C LEU A 109 23.02 -21.04 24.32
N GLU A 110 23.32 -22.23 23.77
CA GLU A 110 24.19 -23.22 24.44
C GLU A 110 25.64 -22.74 24.54
N SER A 111 26.12 -21.98 23.55
CA SER A 111 27.47 -21.42 23.61
C SER A 111 27.62 -20.38 24.72
N ASP A 112 26.57 -19.61 25.00
CA ASP A 112 26.54 -18.63 26.09
C ASP A 112 26.32 -19.32 27.45
N ASN A 113 25.39 -20.25 27.52
CA ASN A 113 25.06 -20.99 28.73
C ASN A 113 24.88 -22.50 28.47
N PRO A 114 25.94 -23.32 28.66
CA PRO A 114 25.89 -24.76 28.44
C PRO A 114 25.03 -25.57 29.43
N GLU A 115 24.43 -24.94 30.44
CA GLU A 115 23.51 -25.59 31.39
C GLU A 115 22.04 -25.51 30.90
N LEU A 116 21.78 -24.83 29.76
CA LEU A 116 20.47 -24.83 29.16
C LEU A 116 20.15 -26.24 28.63
N ASN A 117 18.86 -26.57 28.63
CA ASN A 117 18.36 -27.85 28.14
C ASN A 117 17.53 -27.58 26.90
N THR A 118 18.08 -27.91 25.74
CA THR A 118 17.55 -27.55 24.43
C THR A 118 17.05 -28.77 23.68
N HIS A 119 15.88 -28.65 23.03
CA HIS A 119 15.24 -29.76 22.34
C HIS A 119 14.70 -29.33 20.99
N SER A 120 14.81 -30.24 20.01
CA SER A 120 14.17 -30.08 18.69
C SER A 120 13.40 -31.36 18.34
N ILE A 121 12.12 -31.21 17.97
CA ILE A 121 11.26 -32.32 17.54
C ILE A 121 10.65 -31.97 16.19
N CYS A 122 11.09 -32.65 15.13
CA CYS A 122 10.68 -32.32 13.77
C CYS A 122 10.01 -33.50 13.08
N HIS A 123 8.93 -33.27 12.36
CA HIS A 123 8.39 -34.24 11.42
C HIS A 123 9.26 -34.27 10.14
N TRP A 124 9.63 -33.11 9.59
CA TRP A 124 10.55 -33.05 8.46
C TRP A 124 12.01 -33.13 8.96
N ALA A 125 12.60 -34.30 8.82
CA ALA A 125 13.93 -34.64 9.36
C ALA A 125 15.07 -33.70 8.93
N PRO A 126 15.11 -33.10 7.71
CA PRO A 126 16.22 -32.24 7.31
C PRO A 126 16.50 -31.04 8.22
N ILE A 127 15.53 -30.55 8.97
CA ILE A 127 15.79 -29.48 9.97
C ILE A 127 16.79 -29.98 11.01
N ASN A 128 16.54 -31.15 11.61
CA ASN A 128 17.46 -31.72 12.56
C ASN A 128 18.75 -32.24 11.91
N ASP A 129 18.64 -32.81 10.70
CA ASP A 129 19.80 -33.43 10.03
C ASP A 129 20.83 -32.40 9.58
N TYR A 130 20.43 -31.14 9.29
CA TYR A 130 21.30 -30.12 8.71
C TYR A 130 21.40 -28.83 9.51
N VAL A 131 20.28 -28.31 10.09
CA VAL A 131 20.24 -26.98 10.71
C VAL A 131 20.51 -27.05 12.20
N LEU A 132 19.75 -27.87 12.93
CA LEU A 132 19.86 -27.97 14.39
C LEU A 132 20.81 -29.08 14.84
N GLY A 133 20.84 -30.19 14.14
CA GLY A 133 21.81 -31.28 14.27
C GLY A 133 22.43 -31.47 15.65
N GLU A 134 23.73 -31.11 15.73
CA GLU A 134 24.51 -31.16 16.95
C GLU A 134 24.40 -29.88 17.82
N ASP A 135 23.51 -28.97 17.45
CA ASP A 135 23.33 -27.67 18.09
C ASP A 135 22.32 -27.69 19.25
N VAL A 136 21.73 -28.84 19.55
CA VAL A 136 20.77 -29.05 20.63
C VAL A 136 21.12 -30.29 21.43
N ASP A 137 20.73 -30.33 22.71
CA ASP A 137 20.97 -31.50 23.59
C ASP A 137 20.25 -32.76 23.10
N ASP A 138 18.99 -32.60 22.63
CA ASP A 138 18.17 -33.70 22.13
C ASP A 138 17.44 -33.31 20.83
N ALA A 139 17.76 -33.98 19.72
CA ALA A 139 17.08 -33.87 18.43
C ALA A 139 16.29 -35.15 18.13
N LEU A 140 14.99 -35.02 17.87
CA LEU A 140 14.11 -36.13 17.53
C LEU A 140 13.45 -35.92 16.19
N ASN A 141 13.68 -36.83 15.23
CA ASN A 141 12.91 -36.93 13.99
C ASN A 141 11.69 -37.81 14.23
N ALA A 142 10.51 -37.18 14.33
CA ALA A 142 9.24 -37.85 14.58
C ALA A 142 8.58 -38.28 13.26
N PRO A 143 7.91 -39.44 13.22
CA PRO A 143 7.35 -39.95 11.96
C PRO A 143 6.02 -39.32 11.53
N THR A 144 5.39 -38.50 12.35
CA THR A 144 4.11 -37.83 12.13
C THR A 144 3.97 -36.62 13.03
N ASP A 145 3.10 -35.67 12.69
CA ASP A 145 2.77 -34.52 13.55
C ASP A 145 2.21 -34.96 14.92
N ALA A 146 1.39 -35.99 14.96
CA ALA A 146 0.90 -36.55 16.22
C ALA A 146 2.05 -37.06 17.10
N ALA A 147 3.12 -37.64 16.51
CA ALA A 147 4.29 -38.07 17.28
C ALA A 147 5.15 -36.87 17.75
N VAL A 148 5.20 -35.78 16.98
CA VAL A 148 5.80 -34.49 17.43
C VAL A 148 5.06 -34.00 18.67
N ARG A 149 3.73 -33.91 18.61
CA ARG A 149 2.88 -33.51 19.72
C ARG A 149 3.11 -34.40 20.96
N ASP A 150 3.06 -35.73 20.80
CA ASP A 150 3.21 -36.66 21.91
C ASP A 150 4.58 -36.53 22.60
N ALA A 151 5.66 -36.36 21.83
CA ALA A 151 7.01 -36.16 22.36
C ALA A 151 7.15 -34.80 23.06
N ALA A 152 6.58 -33.73 22.50
CA ALA A 152 6.58 -32.41 23.11
C ALA A 152 5.84 -32.40 24.47
N VAL A 153 4.64 -33.01 24.53
CA VAL A 153 3.87 -33.18 25.77
C VAL A 153 4.69 -33.92 26.80
N ALA A 154 5.34 -35.04 26.45
CA ALA A 154 6.14 -35.83 27.39
C ALA A 154 7.33 -35.02 27.96
N ILE A 155 8.01 -34.21 27.12
CA ILE A 155 9.11 -33.34 27.56
C ILE A 155 8.60 -32.24 28.48
N LEU A 156 7.47 -31.60 28.13
CA LEU A 156 6.88 -30.54 28.94
C LEU A 156 6.37 -31.02 30.30
N GLU A 157 5.78 -32.25 30.37
CA GLU A 157 5.28 -32.83 31.61
C GLU A 157 6.37 -33.34 32.55
N THR A 158 7.46 -33.90 32.03
CA THR A 158 8.44 -34.64 32.83
C THR A 158 9.85 -34.06 32.78
N GLY A 159 10.17 -33.27 31.77
CA GLY A 159 11.48 -32.67 31.55
C GLY A 159 11.58 -31.23 32.08
N ASN A 160 12.76 -30.64 31.84
CA ASN A 160 13.02 -29.24 32.17
C ASN A 160 13.59 -28.49 30.97
N PRO A 161 12.85 -28.38 29.83
CA PRO A 161 13.35 -27.71 28.64
C PRO A 161 13.44 -26.17 28.87
N HIS A 162 14.53 -25.55 28.41
CA HIS A 162 14.71 -24.12 28.41
C HIS A 162 14.38 -23.54 27.03
N ALA A 163 14.74 -24.27 25.96
CA ALA A 163 14.33 -23.94 24.60
C ALA A 163 13.82 -25.21 23.90
N LEU A 164 12.64 -25.12 23.30
CA LEU A 164 11.99 -26.23 22.59
C LEU A 164 11.52 -25.76 21.23
N PHE A 165 11.99 -26.41 20.16
CA PHE A 165 11.51 -26.21 18.80
C PHE A 165 10.67 -27.40 18.35
N LEU A 166 9.49 -27.13 17.80
CA LEU A 166 8.58 -28.12 17.23
C LEU A 166 8.30 -27.80 15.76
N HIS A 167 8.31 -28.83 14.92
CA HIS A 167 7.97 -28.72 13.51
C HIS A 167 6.85 -29.69 13.14
N PHE A 168 5.74 -29.15 12.62
CA PHE A 168 4.60 -29.87 12.07
C PHE A 168 4.59 -29.72 10.54
N ASP A 169 4.40 -30.81 9.80
CA ASP A 169 4.58 -30.93 8.34
C ASP A 169 3.27 -31.22 7.57
N ASP A 170 2.24 -31.73 8.27
CA ASP A 170 1.03 -32.25 7.62
C ASP A 170 0.27 -31.17 6.85
N VAL A 171 0.39 -29.89 7.19
CA VAL A 171 -0.27 -28.79 6.47
C VAL A 171 0.35 -28.61 5.10
N ASP A 172 1.68 -28.58 4.98
CA ASP A 172 2.38 -28.51 3.69
C ASP A 172 2.10 -29.74 2.83
N ILE A 173 2.15 -30.94 3.40
CA ILE A 173 1.79 -32.19 2.71
C ILE A 173 0.39 -32.13 2.10
N ASN A 174 -0.59 -31.55 2.82
CA ASN A 174 -1.95 -31.37 2.30
C ASN A 174 -2.02 -30.26 1.25
N GLY A 175 -1.24 -29.19 1.39
CA GLY A 175 -1.09 -28.15 0.39
C GLY A 175 -0.60 -28.69 -0.94
N HIS A 176 0.47 -29.50 -0.92
CA HIS A 176 0.99 -30.19 -2.10
C HIS A 176 0.00 -31.19 -2.71
N SER A 177 -0.80 -31.86 -1.87
CA SER A 177 -1.74 -32.88 -2.33
C SER A 177 -3.03 -32.33 -2.91
N PHE A 178 -3.54 -31.21 -2.37
CA PHE A 178 -4.88 -30.71 -2.64
C PHE A 178 -4.94 -29.25 -3.06
N GLY A 179 -3.92 -28.46 -2.71
CA GLY A 179 -3.78 -27.04 -3.03
C GLY A 179 -3.72 -26.15 -1.82
N PHE A 180 -2.84 -25.14 -1.87
CA PHE A 180 -2.66 -24.07 -0.90
C PHE A 180 -3.72 -22.98 -1.14
N ASN A 181 -4.95 -23.17 -0.62
CA ASN A 181 -6.03 -22.21 -0.86
C ASN A 181 -7.12 -22.33 0.21
N PRO A 182 -7.71 -21.22 0.70
CA PRO A 182 -8.75 -21.25 1.73
C PRO A 182 -10.05 -21.96 1.30
N ALA A 183 -10.27 -22.16 0.00
CA ALA A 183 -11.40 -22.95 -0.50
C ALA A 183 -11.15 -24.48 -0.51
N VAL A 184 -9.91 -24.92 -0.19
CA VAL A 184 -9.54 -26.35 -0.17
C VAL A 184 -9.75 -26.92 1.22
N SER A 185 -10.84 -27.65 1.40
CA SER A 185 -11.24 -28.17 2.72
C SER A 185 -10.23 -29.12 3.36
N GLN A 186 -9.45 -29.89 2.58
CA GLN A 186 -8.42 -30.79 3.08
C GLN A 186 -7.26 -30.01 3.70
N TYR A 187 -6.88 -28.90 3.09
CA TYR A 187 -5.82 -28.03 3.57
C TYR A 187 -6.25 -27.29 4.85
N ILE A 188 -7.46 -26.73 4.86
CA ILE A 188 -8.05 -26.11 6.05
C ILE A 188 -8.17 -27.11 7.19
N ASN A 189 -8.67 -28.33 6.93
CA ASN A 189 -8.78 -29.37 7.97
C ASN A 189 -7.40 -29.79 8.53
N ALA A 190 -6.33 -29.74 7.73
CA ALA A 190 -4.98 -30.01 8.23
C ALA A 190 -4.54 -28.93 9.24
N ILE A 191 -4.83 -27.65 8.96
CA ILE A 191 -4.57 -26.53 9.88
C ILE A 191 -5.36 -26.74 11.20
N GLU A 192 -6.66 -27.09 11.12
CA GLU A 192 -7.53 -27.32 12.26
C GLU A 192 -7.07 -28.51 13.12
N ILE A 193 -6.57 -29.59 12.49
CA ILE A 193 -5.98 -30.73 13.21
C ILE A 193 -4.69 -30.30 13.93
N THR A 194 -3.85 -29.52 13.26
CA THR A 194 -2.60 -29.03 13.85
C THR A 194 -2.87 -28.05 15.00
N ASP A 195 -3.93 -27.22 14.92
CA ASP A 195 -4.39 -26.42 16.08
C ASP A 195 -4.72 -27.29 17.29
N GLY A 196 -5.32 -28.47 17.09
CA GLY A 196 -5.54 -29.44 18.15
C GLY A 196 -4.22 -29.93 18.77
N TYR A 197 -3.15 -30.12 17.99
CA TYR A 197 -1.83 -30.47 18.53
C TYR A 197 -1.20 -29.31 19.29
N VAL A 198 -1.35 -28.08 18.79
CA VAL A 198 -0.93 -26.86 19.51
C VAL A 198 -1.66 -26.75 20.84
N ALA A 199 -2.98 -27.04 20.89
CA ALA A 199 -3.76 -27.05 22.12
C ALA A 199 -3.19 -28.00 23.17
N ASP A 200 -2.86 -29.24 22.77
CA ASP A 200 -2.29 -30.25 23.67
C ASP A 200 -0.92 -29.79 24.21
N VAL A 201 -0.04 -29.28 23.36
CA VAL A 201 1.29 -28.78 23.72
C VAL A 201 1.19 -27.59 24.68
N VAL A 202 0.40 -26.56 24.32
CA VAL A 202 0.25 -25.35 25.15
C VAL A 202 -0.43 -25.69 26.50
N SER A 203 -1.42 -26.57 26.50
CA SER A 203 -2.04 -27.06 27.74
C SER A 203 -1.04 -27.76 28.63
N SER A 204 -0.18 -28.63 28.08
CA SER A 204 0.85 -29.32 28.83
C SER A 204 1.87 -28.34 29.42
N LEU A 205 2.29 -27.34 28.65
CA LEU A 205 3.17 -26.26 29.11
C LEU A 205 2.54 -25.50 30.28
N MET A 206 1.30 -25.05 30.15
CA MET A 206 0.59 -24.27 31.19
C MET A 206 0.31 -25.09 32.46
N ASN A 207 0.22 -26.42 32.35
CA ASN A 207 0.02 -27.32 33.48
C ASN A 207 1.33 -27.77 34.18
N ARG A 208 2.49 -27.25 33.79
CA ARG A 208 3.76 -27.52 34.44
C ARG A 208 3.70 -27.11 35.92
N PRO A 209 4.24 -27.90 36.85
CA PRO A 209 4.20 -27.57 38.28
C PRO A 209 4.81 -26.21 38.64
N ASN A 210 5.83 -25.79 37.87
CA ASN A 210 6.56 -24.54 38.11
C ASN A 210 6.20 -23.44 37.08
N TYR A 211 5.16 -23.60 36.28
CA TYR A 211 4.77 -22.65 35.22
C TYR A 211 4.69 -21.19 35.70
N SER A 212 4.20 -20.97 36.93
CA SER A 212 4.10 -19.62 37.50
C SER A 212 5.46 -19.02 37.95
N GLU A 213 6.52 -19.81 37.94
CA GLU A 213 7.90 -19.40 38.25
C GLU A 213 8.79 -19.38 37.00
N GLU A 214 8.24 -19.77 35.85
CA GLU A 214 8.89 -19.83 34.55
C GLU A 214 8.36 -18.71 33.65
N ASN A 215 9.25 -17.97 32.98
CA ASN A 215 8.90 -16.93 32.03
C ASN A 215 8.92 -17.49 30.59
N TRP A 216 7.80 -18.09 30.19
CA TRP A 216 7.67 -18.68 28.85
C TRP A 216 7.30 -17.65 27.79
N LEU A 217 8.05 -17.66 26.68
CA LEU A 217 7.67 -17.09 25.40
C LEU A 217 7.27 -18.21 24.44
N ILE A 218 6.08 -18.12 23.86
CA ILE A 218 5.62 -19.00 22.79
C ILE A 218 5.69 -18.20 21.49
N LEU A 219 6.52 -18.67 20.55
CA LEU A 219 6.57 -18.16 19.19
C LEU A 219 5.92 -19.19 18.26
N LEU A 220 5.04 -18.75 17.37
CA LEU A 220 4.39 -19.61 16.40
C LEU A 220 4.41 -18.94 15.03
N SER A 221 4.88 -19.66 14.00
CA SER A 221 5.01 -19.16 12.64
C SER A 221 5.04 -20.32 11.63
N THR A 222 5.18 -19.97 10.36
CA THR A 222 5.44 -20.87 9.23
C THR A 222 6.67 -20.41 8.49
N ASP A 223 7.24 -21.27 7.67
CA ASP A 223 8.40 -20.96 6.82
C ASP A 223 8.02 -20.33 5.49
N HIS A 224 6.86 -20.66 4.94
CA HIS A 224 6.30 -20.10 3.70
C HIS A 224 4.79 -20.35 3.60
N GLY A 225 4.17 -19.70 2.62
CA GLY A 225 2.84 -20.06 2.15
C GLY A 225 2.90 -20.97 0.92
N GLY A 226 2.01 -20.75 -0.08
CA GLY A 226 2.02 -21.54 -1.31
C GLY A 226 0.93 -21.11 -2.28
N ILE A 227 1.07 -21.51 -3.55
CA ILE A 227 0.12 -21.24 -4.61
C ILE A 227 -0.14 -22.49 -5.47
N GLY A 228 -1.41 -22.74 -5.81
CA GLY A 228 -1.77 -23.99 -6.47
C GLY A 228 -1.40 -25.20 -5.59
N VAL A 229 -0.51 -26.06 -6.02
CA VAL A 229 0.02 -27.20 -5.26
C VAL A 229 1.54 -27.12 -5.04
N ASN A 230 2.12 -25.92 -5.14
CA ASN A 230 3.55 -25.69 -5.07
C ASN A 230 3.87 -24.42 -4.28
N HIS A 231 5.16 -24.26 -3.97
CA HIS A 231 5.80 -23.08 -3.39
C HIS A 231 7.25 -22.97 -3.89
N GLY A 232 8.00 -21.97 -3.46
CA GLY A 232 9.40 -21.73 -3.86
C GLY A 232 9.58 -20.56 -4.82
N GLY A 233 8.49 -19.83 -5.11
CA GLY A 233 8.47 -18.62 -5.90
C GLY A 233 8.49 -17.34 -5.03
N THR A 234 8.05 -16.24 -5.64
CA THR A 234 8.02 -14.90 -5.03
C THR A 234 6.62 -14.27 -5.14
N THR A 235 5.58 -15.10 -5.18
CA THR A 235 4.22 -14.58 -5.10
C THR A 235 3.90 -14.19 -3.67
N ILE A 236 2.99 -13.22 -3.50
CA ILE A 236 2.62 -12.77 -2.16
C ILE A 236 1.99 -13.88 -1.32
N GLU A 237 1.35 -14.85 -1.95
CA GLU A 237 0.78 -16.04 -1.31
C GLU A 237 1.85 -17.02 -0.80
N GLU A 238 3.04 -17.00 -1.39
CA GLU A 238 4.19 -17.81 -0.96
C GLU A 238 5.01 -17.08 0.10
N GLU A 239 5.21 -15.75 -0.05
CA GLU A 239 6.05 -14.92 0.84
C GLU A 239 5.33 -14.51 2.12
N THR A 240 3.98 -14.37 2.12
CA THR A 240 3.25 -13.96 3.33
C THR A 240 3.13 -15.11 4.31
N ILE A 241 3.70 -14.90 5.48
CA ILE A 241 3.64 -15.80 6.64
C ILE A 241 2.91 -15.09 7.79
N PHE A 242 2.62 -15.81 8.85
CA PHE A 242 2.14 -15.20 10.10
C PHE A 242 3.24 -15.22 11.17
N PHE A 243 3.12 -14.32 12.14
CA PHE A 243 4.01 -14.26 13.30
C PHE A 243 3.16 -14.08 14.55
N ILE A 244 3.32 -14.98 15.51
CA ILE A 244 2.66 -14.91 16.80
C ILE A 244 3.73 -15.00 17.90
N ALA A 245 3.67 -14.05 18.85
CA ALA A 245 4.44 -14.11 20.10
C ALA A 245 3.47 -13.99 21.27
N SER A 246 3.46 -14.96 22.19
CA SER A 246 2.58 -14.98 23.35
C SER A 246 3.36 -15.32 24.62
N GLY A 247 3.13 -14.58 25.69
CA GLY A 247 3.80 -14.76 26.98
C GLY A 247 3.44 -13.65 27.95
N ALA A 248 3.80 -13.82 29.22
CA ALA A 248 3.40 -12.90 30.29
C ALA A 248 3.86 -11.44 30.07
N ASN A 249 4.99 -11.26 29.39
CA ASN A 249 5.61 -9.95 29.14
C ASN A 249 5.46 -9.49 27.68
N VAL A 250 4.61 -10.16 26.90
CA VAL A 250 4.33 -9.77 25.50
C VAL A 250 3.13 -8.83 25.45
N ALA A 251 3.28 -7.71 24.76
CA ALA A 251 2.17 -6.78 24.54
C ALA A 251 1.13 -7.39 23.61
N THR A 252 -0.15 -7.24 23.94
CA THR A 252 -1.24 -7.64 23.04
C THR A 252 -1.36 -6.61 21.91
N GLU A 253 -1.00 -6.99 20.70
CA GLU A 253 -0.97 -6.10 19.53
C GLU A 253 -1.18 -6.88 18.23
N VAL A 254 -1.85 -6.27 17.27
CA VAL A 254 -1.94 -6.78 15.90
C VAL A 254 -1.17 -5.85 14.97
N ILE A 255 -0.17 -6.40 14.27
CA ILE A 255 0.69 -5.67 13.34
C ILE A 255 0.31 -6.09 11.92
N VAL A 256 -0.16 -5.15 11.14
CA VAL A 256 -0.55 -5.38 9.75
C VAL A 256 0.31 -4.53 8.81
N LYS A 257 0.43 -4.96 7.56
CA LYS A 257 1.03 -4.18 6.49
C LYS A 257 0.35 -2.82 6.35
N ASP A 258 1.12 -1.79 6.08
CA ASP A 258 0.59 -0.49 5.72
C ASP A 258 0.04 -0.54 4.29
N THR A 259 -1.14 0.03 4.07
CA THR A 259 -1.68 0.21 2.72
C THR A 259 -1.18 1.53 2.17
N LEU A 260 -0.36 1.45 1.13
CA LEU A 260 0.05 2.64 0.37
C LEU A 260 -0.88 2.76 -0.84
N ASP A 261 -1.75 3.78 -0.82
CA ASP A 261 -2.33 4.23 -2.07
C ASP A 261 -1.20 4.92 -2.85
N ILE A 262 -0.54 4.18 -3.73
CA ILE A 262 0.26 4.83 -4.76
C ILE A 262 -0.78 5.44 -5.70
N LEU A 263 -1.10 6.70 -5.43
CA LEU A 263 -1.59 7.56 -6.49
C LEU A 263 -0.52 7.50 -7.56
N SER A 264 -0.86 6.98 -8.72
CA SER A 264 0.05 6.98 -9.87
C SER A 264 0.75 8.34 -9.89
N PRO A 265 2.09 8.40 -10.01
CA PRO A 265 2.76 9.69 -10.10
C PRO A 265 2.02 10.52 -11.15
N PRO A 266 1.95 11.86 -11.03
CA PRO A 266 1.29 12.68 -12.01
C PRO A 266 1.87 12.32 -13.38
N VAL A 267 1.14 11.50 -14.12
CA VAL A 267 1.53 11.11 -15.48
C VAL A 267 1.01 12.22 -16.37
N ASN A 268 1.95 12.99 -16.92
CA ASN A 268 1.66 14.00 -17.92
C ASN A 268 0.48 14.93 -17.55
N CYS A 269 0.64 15.71 -16.45
CA CYS A 269 -0.25 16.84 -16.16
C CYS A 269 -1.63 16.53 -15.55
N ILE A 270 -1.97 15.29 -15.28
CA ILE A 270 -3.21 14.92 -14.61
C ILE A 270 -2.97 14.76 -13.12
N ALA A 271 -3.85 15.33 -12.31
CA ALA A 271 -3.78 15.17 -10.86
C ALA A 271 -3.90 13.67 -10.51
N PRO A 272 -3.06 13.16 -9.59
CA PRO A 272 -3.19 11.78 -9.14
C PRO A 272 -4.59 11.50 -8.63
N GLY A 273 -5.19 10.39 -9.07
CA GLY A 273 -6.53 9.98 -8.63
C GLY A 273 -7.69 10.78 -9.24
N ALA A 274 -7.45 11.61 -10.25
CA ALA A 274 -8.54 12.24 -10.99
C ALA A 274 -9.28 11.21 -11.84
N ALA A 275 -10.61 11.27 -11.82
CA ALA A 275 -11.42 10.52 -12.79
C ALA A 275 -11.15 11.04 -14.20
N GLU A 276 -11.36 10.18 -15.19
CA GLU A 276 -11.27 10.56 -16.60
C GLU A 276 -12.60 10.33 -17.31
N LEU A 277 -12.87 11.12 -18.34
CA LEU A 277 -14.03 10.93 -19.18
C LEU A 277 -13.64 10.12 -20.40
N ARG A 278 -14.25 8.93 -20.57
CA ARG A 278 -14.01 7.98 -21.66
C ARG A 278 -15.06 8.08 -22.76
N PHE A 279 -14.58 7.92 -23.98
CA PHE A 279 -15.34 7.87 -25.22
C PHE A 279 -14.98 6.55 -25.91
N GLU A 280 -15.87 5.57 -25.86
CA GLU A 280 -15.60 4.22 -26.37
C GLU A 280 -16.53 3.80 -27.49
N ASP A 281 -17.78 4.29 -27.45
CA ASP A 281 -18.82 3.95 -28.40
C ASP A 281 -19.05 5.03 -29.46
N SER A 282 -19.63 4.61 -30.59
CA SER A 282 -19.99 5.54 -31.67
C SER A 282 -21.09 6.49 -31.20
N GLY A 283 -20.80 7.79 -31.27
CA GLY A 283 -21.71 8.84 -30.86
C GLY A 283 -21.52 9.33 -29.44
N ASP A 284 -20.55 8.78 -28.71
CA ASP A 284 -20.17 9.34 -27.42
C ASP A 284 -19.68 10.77 -27.56
N ALA A 285 -20.23 11.67 -26.76
CA ALA A 285 -19.94 13.09 -26.87
C ALA A 285 -20.16 13.83 -25.53
N VAL A 286 -19.50 14.98 -25.38
CA VAL A 286 -19.94 16.06 -24.52
C VAL A 286 -20.47 17.18 -25.38
N PHE A 287 -21.72 17.57 -25.22
CA PHE A 287 -22.35 18.64 -25.93
C PHE A 287 -22.41 19.93 -25.10
N VAL A 288 -21.78 21.00 -25.61
CA VAL A 288 -21.87 22.35 -25.03
C VAL A 288 -22.83 23.17 -25.91
N ALA A 289 -23.94 23.60 -25.30
CA ALA A 289 -24.97 24.33 -26.03
C ALA A 289 -24.44 25.66 -26.62
N ASP A 290 -24.99 26.05 -27.75
CA ASP A 290 -24.63 27.30 -28.40
C ASP A 290 -24.89 28.52 -27.50
N ALA A 291 -23.90 29.41 -27.41
CA ALA A 291 -23.92 30.59 -26.55
C ALA A 291 -23.12 31.73 -27.20
N PRO A 292 -23.36 32.99 -26.82
CA PRO A 292 -22.66 34.16 -27.39
C PRO A 292 -21.13 34.05 -27.30
N GLU A 293 -20.60 33.43 -26.24
CA GLU A 293 -19.17 33.24 -25.99
C GLU A 293 -18.53 32.26 -27.01
N LEU A 294 -19.32 31.38 -27.62
CA LEU A 294 -18.89 30.40 -28.63
C LEU A 294 -19.05 30.89 -30.06
N GLN A 295 -19.62 32.08 -30.25
CA GLN A 295 -19.81 32.72 -31.57
C GLN A 295 -18.54 33.52 -31.91
N LEU A 296 -17.67 32.95 -32.72
CA LEU A 296 -16.34 33.48 -33.01
C LEU A 296 -16.29 34.33 -34.31
N GLY A 297 -17.30 34.21 -35.13
CA GLY A 297 -17.40 34.97 -36.37
C GLY A 297 -16.20 34.80 -37.28
N SER A 298 -15.84 35.92 -37.97
CA SER A 298 -14.66 35.99 -38.82
C SER A 298 -13.47 36.70 -38.20
N GLU A 299 -13.63 37.33 -37.02
CA GLU A 299 -12.66 38.28 -36.47
C GLU A 299 -12.20 37.94 -35.05
N GLN A 300 -12.95 37.09 -34.29
CA GLN A 300 -12.60 36.79 -32.92
C GLN A 300 -11.41 35.86 -32.85
N ASP A 301 -10.28 36.36 -32.36
CA ASP A 301 -9.14 35.54 -31.97
C ASP A 301 -9.47 34.65 -30.80
N PHE A 302 -8.93 33.42 -30.81
CA PHE A 302 -9.15 32.49 -29.72
C PHE A 302 -8.01 31.50 -29.60
N THR A 303 -7.94 30.81 -28.46
CA THR A 303 -7.07 29.67 -28.22
C THR A 303 -7.88 28.54 -27.60
N LEU A 304 -7.62 27.33 -28.06
CA LEU A 304 -8.22 26.10 -27.53
C LEU A 304 -7.12 25.12 -27.13
N GLU A 305 -7.23 24.56 -25.95
CA GLU A 305 -6.36 23.52 -25.47
C GLU A 305 -7.22 22.32 -25.05
N VAL A 306 -6.82 21.11 -25.41
CA VAL A 306 -7.49 19.86 -25.05
C VAL A 306 -6.47 18.84 -24.66
N ARG A 307 -6.71 18.12 -23.56
CA ARG A 307 -5.85 17.03 -23.09
C ARG A 307 -6.50 15.69 -23.38
N ILE A 308 -5.78 14.87 -24.15
CA ILE A 308 -6.29 13.59 -24.65
C ILE A 308 -5.38 12.43 -24.25
N ARG A 309 -5.96 11.22 -24.20
CA ARG A 309 -5.23 9.95 -24.16
C ARG A 309 -5.90 8.97 -25.12
N THR A 310 -5.15 8.41 -26.06
CA THR A 310 -5.66 7.44 -27.03
C THR A 310 -4.57 6.49 -27.51
N GLU A 311 -4.97 5.29 -27.94
CA GLU A 311 -4.10 4.32 -28.64
C GLU A 311 -4.28 4.35 -30.16
N SER A 312 -5.17 5.19 -30.68
CA SER A 312 -5.60 5.15 -32.06
C SER A 312 -5.75 6.53 -32.64
N THR A 313 -5.38 6.70 -33.92
CA THR A 313 -5.43 7.96 -34.65
C THR A 313 -6.22 7.83 -35.98
N PRO A 314 -7.49 7.37 -35.96
CA PRO A 314 -8.34 7.46 -37.16
C PRO A 314 -8.75 8.91 -37.43
N ASP A 315 -9.31 9.17 -38.60
CA ASP A 315 -9.91 10.47 -38.91
C ASP A 315 -11.20 10.66 -38.11
N VAL A 316 -11.13 11.39 -37.00
CA VAL A 316 -12.21 11.61 -36.02
C VAL A 316 -12.33 13.08 -35.66
N ALA A 317 -13.39 13.45 -34.94
CA ALA A 317 -13.54 14.76 -34.32
C ALA A 317 -13.25 14.66 -32.82
N ILE A 318 -12.11 15.19 -32.35
CA ILE A 318 -11.74 15.25 -30.95
C ILE A 318 -12.56 16.32 -30.23
N ILE A 319 -12.56 17.54 -30.82
CA ILE A 319 -13.32 18.70 -30.32
C ILE A 319 -13.56 19.66 -31.49
N GLY A 320 -14.73 20.27 -31.54
CA GLY A 320 -15.04 21.30 -32.51
C GLY A 320 -16.52 21.68 -32.58
N ASN A 321 -16.85 22.50 -33.58
CA ASN A 321 -18.21 22.90 -33.91
C ASN A 321 -18.56 22.59 -35.38
N LYS A 322 -17.87 21.63 -36.01
CA LYS A 322 -17.92 21.38 -37.44
C LYS A 322 -18.65 20.08 -37.78
N ASP A 323 -19.46 20.08 -38.88
CA ASP A 323 -19.83 18.88 -39.62
C ASP A 323 -18.59 18.41 -40.41
N TRP A 324 -17.96 17.32 -39.96
CA TRP A 324 -16.65 16.86 -40.44
C TRP A 324 -16.74 16.06 -41.76
N ASP A 325 -17.94 15.86 -42.33
CA ASP A 325 -18.12 15.16 -43.61
C ASP A 325 -17.41 15.86 -44.76
N SER A 326 -17.25 17.20 -44.70
CA SER A 326 -16.51 17.99 -45.66
C SER A 326 -15.58 19.00 -45.00
N GLY A 327 -14.31 18.98 -45.40
CA GLY A 327 -13.32 19.94 -44.92
C GLY A 327 -13.64 21.40 -45.24
N LEU A 328 -14.57 21.69 -46.16
CA LEU A 328 -15.05 23.05 -46.50
C LEU A 328 -16.19 23.52 -45.59
N ASN A 329 -16.93 22.62 -44.93
CA ASN A 329 -18.02 23.02 -44.04
C ASN A 329 -17.52 24.07 -43.02
N PRO A 330 -18.37 25.06 -42.65
CA PRO A 330 -17.97 26.06 -41.68
C PRO A 330 -17.70 25.43 -40.29
N GLY A 331 -16.81 26.07 -39.53
CA GLY A 331 -16.40 25.63 -38.24
C GLY A 331 -14.93 25.20 -38.15
N PHE A 332 -14.54 24.71 -36.99
CA PHE A 332 -13.22 24.15 -36.76
C PHE A 332 -13.34 22.75 -36.13
N VAL A 333 -12.30 21.92 -36.27
CA VAL A 333 -12.20 20.61 -35.63
C VAL A 333 -10.75 20.25 -35.36
N PHE A 334 -10.48 19.69 -34.16
CA PHE A 334 -9.27 18.96 -33.89
C PHE A 334 -9.49 17.50 -34.26
N SER A 335 -8.56 16.91 -35.00
CA SER A 335 -8.68 15.58 -35.58
C SER A 335 -7.29 14.93 -35.68
N PHE A 336 -7.20 13.82 -36.41
CA PHE A 336 -5.95 13.21 -36.85
C PHE A 336 -5.84 13.26 -38.38
N GLU A 337 -4.64 12.98 -38.91
CA GLU A 337 -4.40 12.96 -40.37
C GLU A 337 -5.32 11.95 -41.09
N TYR A 338 -5.88 12.36 -42.21
CA TYR A 338 -6.67 11.48 -43.07
C TYR A 338 -5.75 10.58 -43.94
N PRO A 339 -6.05 9.29 -44.12
CA PRO A 339 -7.17 8.48 -43.58
C PRO A 339 -6.90 7.89 -42.19
N GLY A 340 -5.92 8.36 -41.48
CA GLY A 340 -5.36 7.97 -40.21
C GLY A 340 -3.84 8.02 -40.31
N GLY A 341 -3.21 8.75 -39.40
CA GLY A 341 -1.77 8.99 -39.39
C GLY A 341 -1.30 9.36 -37.99
N PRO A 342 0.03 9.41 -37.76
CA PRO A 342 0.58 9.64 -36.44
C PRO A 342 0.39 11.07 -35.93
N ALA A 343 0.15 12.05 -36.83
CA ALA A 343 0.02 13.43 -36.45
C ALA A 343 -1.45 13.82 -36.19
N TRP A 344 -1.64 14.60 -35.13
CA TRP A 344 -2.91 15.29 -34.97
C TRP A 344 -2.98 16.53 -35.89
N LYS A 345 -4.17 17.03 -36.11
CA LYS A 345 -4.38 18.21 -36.99
C LYS A 345 -5.51 19.09 -36.51
N VAL A 346 -5.51 20.33 -37.00
CA VAL A 346 -6.64 21.25 -36.94
C VAL A 346 -7.09 21.58 -38.35
N ASN A 347 -8.40 21.49 -38.57
CA ASN A 347 -9.04 22.06 -39.78
C ASN A 347 -9.96 23.20 -39.36
N ILE A 348 -9.94 24.29 -40.13
CA ILE A 348 -10.84 25.42 -40.00
C ILE A 348 -11.39 25.77 -41.39
N GLY A 349 -12.68 26.08 -41.50
CA GLY A 349 -13.32 26.45 -42.78
C GLY A 349 -14.50 27.37 -42.59
N ASP A 350 -14.94 28.06 -43.67
CA ASP A 350 -16.07 28.99 -43.68
C ASP A 350 -17.20 28.60 -44.66
N GLY A 351 -17.09 27.41 -45.26
CA GLY A 351 -18.00 26.93 -46.30
C GLY A 351 -17.53 27.21 -47.73
N ASN A 352 -16.51 28.04 -47.90
CA ASN A 352 -15.93 28.38 -49.22
C ASN A 352 -14.43 28.01 -49.26
N GLU A 353 -13.71 28.39 -48.23
CA GLU A 353 -12.29 28.14 -48.07
C GLU A 353 -12.02 27.35 -46.78
N ARG A 354 -10.84 26.72 -46.71
CA ARG A 354 -10.37 25.98 -45.55
C ARG A 354 -8.85 26.10 -45.40
N ALA A 355 -8.39 25.91 -44.16
CA ALA A 355 -6.99 25.73 -43.87
C ALA A 355 -6.83 24.49 -42.97
N ASP A 356 -5.70 23.78 -43.13
CA ASP A 356 -5.34 22.59 -42.38
C ASP A 356 -3.90 22.74 -41.88
N ALA A 357 -3.64 22.49 -40.62
CA ALA A 357 -2.29 22.37 -40.08
C ALA A 357 -2.15 21.07 -39.29
N ASN A 358 -0.98 20.45 -39.39
CA ASN A 358 -0.66 19.24 -38.67
C ASN A 358 0.23 19.55 -37.46
N GLY A 359 -0.11 19.01 -36.31
CA GLY A 359 0.76 18.97 -35.13
C GLY A 359 1.78 17.83 -35.22
N ASP A 360 2.49 17.61 -34.14
CA ASP A 360 3.46 16.51 -34.07
C ASP A 360 2.75 15.14 -34.01
N GLY A 361 3.47 14.10 -34.43
CA GLY A 361 3.05 12.71 -34.28
C GLY A 361 3.39 12.15 -32.88
N GLY A 362 2.91 10.94 -32.65
CA GLY A 362 3.25 10.20 -31.41
C GLY A 362 2.30 10.41 -30.24
N VAL A 363 1.14 11.04 -30.48
CA VAL A 363 0.11 11.28 -29.44
C VAL A 363 -0.87 10.12 -29.26
N SER A 364 -0.59 8.95 -29.83
CA SER A 364 -1.41 7.73 -29.77
C SER A 364 -0.68 6.58 -29.06
N ASP A 365 -0.02 6.86 -27.97
CA ASP A 365 0.85 5.94 -27.22
C ASP A 365 0.26 5.58 -25.85
N ASP A 366 -1.04 5.81 -25.65
CA ASP A 366 -1.76 5.65 -24.39
C ASP A 366 -1.23 6.55 -23.26
N GLN A 367 -0.54 7.64 -23.60
CA GLN A 367 -0.16 8.67 -22.65
C GLN A 367 -1.01 9.92 -22.83
N TRP A 368 -1.05 10.76 -21.80
CA TRP A 368 -1.73 12.04 -21.86
C TRP A 368 -0.92 13.07 -22.62
N HIS A 369 -1.53 13.67 -23.63
CA HIS A 369 -0.96 14.76 -24.43
C HIS A 369 -1.87 15.99 -24.40
N THR A 370 -1.27 17.17 -24.33
CA THR A 370 -1.99 18.44 -24.46
C THR A 370 -1.83 18.95 -25.87
N LEU A 371 -2.94 19.04 -26.58
CA LEU A 371 -3.04 19.62 -27.93
C LEU A 371 -3.54 21.06 -27.79
N SER A 372 -2.74 22.03 -28.19
CA SER A 372 -3.13 23.45 -28.13
C SER A 372 -3.07 24.08 -29.51
N CYS A 373 -4.07 24.91 -29.83
CA CYS A 373 -4.08 25.72 -31.06
C CYS A 373 -4.50 27.14 -30.73
N SER A 374 -3.69 28.12 -31.11
CA SER A 374 -4.04 29.54 -31.11
C SER A 374 -4.44 29.99 -32.51
N PHE A 375 -5.54 30.74 -32.63
CA PHE A 375 -6.12 31.22 -33.86
C PHE A 375 -6.08 32.76 -33.88
N ASP A 376 -5.10 33.31 -34.59
CA ASP A 376 -5.04 34.72 -34.94
C ASP A 376 -5.84 34.88 -36.25
N ARG A 377 -7.05 35.46 -36.17
CA ARG A 377 -8.05 35.41 -37.25
C ARG A 377 -7.68 36.31 -38.46
N ASP A 378 -6.80 37.26 -38.28
CA ASP A 378 -6.25 38.08 -39.37
C ASP A 378 -4.78 37.68 -39.71
N GLY A 379 -4.34 36.51 -39.22
CA GLY A 379 -2.97 35.98 -39.32
C GLY A 379 -2.91 34.45 -39.39
N MET A 380 -2.20 33.87 -38.43
CA MET A 380 -1.84 32.45 -38.42
C MET A 380 -2.60 31.65 -37.34
N MET A 381 -2.99 30.42 -37.66
CA MET A 381 -3.21 29.44 -36.60
C MET A 381 -1.90 28.72 -36.27
N ARG A 382 -1.63 28.48 -34.98
CA ARG A 382 -0.38 27.88 -34.50
C ARG A 382 -0.68 26.72 -33.59
N LEU A 383 -0.08 25.57 -33.89
CA LEU A 383 -0.29 24.30 -33.17
C LEU A 383 0.87 24.01 -32.26
N TYR A 384 0.55 23.45 -31.05
CA TYR A 384 1.52 23.07 -30.06
C TYR A 384 1.16 21.68 -29.51
N THR A 385 2.16 20.80 -29.37
CA THR A 385 2.03 19.50 -28.72
C THR A 385 2.80 19.54 -27.41
N ASP A 386 2.15 19.27 -26.29
CA ASP A 386 2.76 19.31 -24.95
C ASP A 386 3.51 20.63 -24.66
N GLY A 387 2.91 21.75 -25.07
CA GLY A 387 3.47 23.08 -24.89
C GLY A 387 4.62 23.44 -25.83
N VAL A 388 4.98 22.57 -26.77
CA VAL A 388 6.03 22.79 -27.77
C VAL A 388 5.41 23.15 -29.12
N PHE A 389 5.88 24.23 -29.75
CA PHE A 389 5.43 24.64 -31.06
C PHE A 389 5.67 23.55 -32.11
N SER A 390 4.64 23.19 -32.87
CA SER A 390 4.65 22.16 -33.91
C SER A 390 4.61 22.74 -35.29
N SER A 391 3.61 23.55 -35.62
CA SER A 391 3.42 24.13 -36.97
C SER A 391 2.51 25.35 -36.95
N GLU A 392 2.44 26.05 -38.08
CA GLU A 392 1.52 27.16 -38.30
C GLU A 392 0.98 27.17 -39.72
N GLU A 393 -0.21 27.77 -39.92
CA GLU A 393 -0.87 27.94 -41.23
C GLU A 393 -1.63 29.27 -41.30
N ASP A 394 -1.61 29.94 -42.47
CA ASP A 394 -2.31 31.22 -42.69
C ASP A 394 -3.82 30.99 -42.78
N ILE A 395 -4.58 31.63 -41.88
CA ILE A 395 -6.04 31.58 -41.82
C ILE A 395 -6.71 32.96 -42.07
N SER A 396 -5.93 33.96 -42.45
CA SER A 396 -6.40 35.33 -42.64
C SER A 396 -7.51 35.46 -43.71
N GLY A 397 -7.63 34.46 -44.61
CA GLY A 397 -8.68 34.41 -45.65
C GLY A 397 -9.97 33.73 -45.21
N ILE A 398 -9.99 33.03 -44.05
CA ILE A 398 -11.14 32.24 -43.60
C ILE A 398 -12.20 33.17 -43.00
N GLY A 399 -13.42 33.11 -43.52
CA GLY A 399 -14.57 33.89 -43.05
C GLY A 399 -15.16 33.38 -41.72
N SER A 400 -16.49 33.56 -41.53
CA SER A 400 -17.16 33.14 -40.30
C SER A 400 -17.16 31.61 -40.12
N ILE A 401 -16.85 31.19 -38.90
CA ILE A 401 -16.84 29.79 -38.49
C ILE A 401 -18.02 29.44 -37.57
N ASP A 402 -19.00 30.33 -37.42
CA ASP A 402 -20.20 30.08 -36.62
C ASP A 402 -21.16 29.18 -37.37
N VAL A 403 -21.63 28.14 -36.69
CA VAL A 403 -22.58 27.15 -37.23
C VAL A 403 -23.89 27.09 -36.45
N GLY A 404 -23.97 27.74 -35.26
CA GLY A 404 -25.18 27.83 -34.44
C GLY A 404 -25.64 26.50 -33.83
N SER A 405 -24.73 25.53 -33.71
CA SER A 405 -25.03 24.19 -33.16
C SER A 405 -24.36 23.89 -31.82
N GLY A 406 -23.55 24.82 -31.28
CA GLY A 406 -22.73 24.57 -30.12
C GLY A 406 -21.45 23.77 -30.42
N TRP A 407 -20.76 23.32 -29.38
CA TRP A 407 -19.51 22.57 -29.50
C TRP A 407 -19.68 21.12 -29.04
N PHE A 408 -18.90 20.22 -29.61
CA PHE A 408 -18.88 18.81 -29.29
C PHE A 408 -17.45 18.36 -28.96
N PHE A 409 -17.30 17.56 -27.90
CA PHE A 409 -16.06 16.84 -27.60
C PHE A 409 -16.35 15.35 -27.85
N GLY A 410 -15.48 14.64 -28.53
CA GLY A 410 -15.61 13.23 -28.83
C GLY A 410 -16.35 12.86 -30.11
N SER A 411 -17.04 13.81 -30.77
CA SER A 411 -17.69 13.62 -32.05
C SER A 411 -17.84 14.94 -32.83
N ASP A 412 -18.25 14.86 -34.11
CA ASP A 412 -18.70 16.04 -34.85
C ASP A 412 -20.12 16.46 -34.43
N ILE A 413 -20.60 17.57 -34.98
CA ILE A 413 -21.96 18.12 -34.66
C ILE A 413 -23.11 17.20 -35.04
N LEU A 414 -22.89 16.17 -35.84
CA LEU A 414 -23.89 15.17 -36.23
C LEU A 414 -23.77 13.85 -35.45
N GLY A 415 -22.85 13.76 -34.50
CA GLY A 415 -22.57 12.53 -33.74
C GLY A 415 -21.81 11.49 -34.58
N ALA A 416 -21.12 11.91 -35.62
CA ALA A 416 -20.26 11.08 -36.44
C ALA A 416 -18.77 11.34 -36.14
N TYR A 417 -17.88 10.64 -36.82
CA TYR A 417 -16.41 10.78 -36.62
C TYR A 417 -15.97 10.65 -35.16
N SER A 418 -16.53 9.64 -34.50
CA SER A 418 -16.37 9.43 -33.06
C SER A 418 -14.91 9.22 -32.68
N TYR A 419 -14.47 9.94 -31.66
CA TYR A 419 -13.18 9.77 -31.00
C TYR A 419 -13.23 8.55 -30.04
N SER A 420 -12.14 7.80 -29.97
CA SER A 420 -11.98 6.71 -29.01
C SER A 420 -10.77 7.00 -28.13
N GLY A 421 -10.99 7.09 -26.82
CA GLY A 421 -9.97 7.43 -25.83
C GLY A 421 -10.54 8.22 -24.67
N ALA A 422 -9.69 8.93 -23.96
CA ALA A 422 -10.10 9.80 -22.85
C ALA A 422 -9.81 11.27 -23.15
N ILE A 423 -10.65 12.16 -22.61
CA ILE A 423 -10.43 13.61 -22.58
C ILE A 423 -10.47 14.04 -21.11
N ALA A 424 -9.43 14.74 -20.64
CA ALA A 424 -9.30 15.11 -19.24
C ALA A 424 -9.47 16.60 -18.97
N GLU A 425 -9.17 17.47 -19.90
CA GLU A 425 -9.26 18.92 -19.68
C GLU A 425 -9.45 19.64 -21.00
N VAL A 426 -10.34 20.63 -21.02
CA VAL A 426 -10.52 21.55 -22.14
C VAL A 426 -10.49 22.99 -21.63
N ARG A 427 -9.65 23.83 -22.22
CA ARG A 427 -9.51 25.26 -21.92
C ARG A 427 -9.78 26.10 -23.14
N PHE A 428 -10.67 27.08 -23.04
CA PHE A 428 -11.04 27.97 -24.10
C PHE A 428 -10.84 29.44 -23.72
N TRP A 429 -10.12 30.16 -24.58
CA TRP A 429 -9.71 31.55 -24.36
C TRP A 429 -10.18 32.45 -25.50
N HIS A 430 -10.66 33.66 -25.20
CA HIS A 430 -10.75 34.72 -26.20
C HIS A 430 -9.38 35.41 -26.33
N GLY A 431 -8.77 35.32 -27.52
CA GLY A 431 -7.46 35.85 -27.83
C GLY A 431 -6.38 34.81 -28.05
N VAL A 432 -5.30 35.22 -28.66
CA VAL A 432 -4.11 34.42 -28.92
C VAL A 432 -3.26 34.35 -27.66
N LEU A 433 -3.05 33.16 -27.16
CA LEU A 433 -2.04 32.93 -26.12
C LEU A 433 -0.62 33.00 -26.70
N THR A 434 0.33 33.51 -25.94
CA THR A 434 1.74 33.53 -26.33
C THR A 434 2.37 32.14 -26.20
N ASP A 435 3.45 31.89 -26.97
CA ASP A 435 4.22 30.64 -26.87
C ASP A 435 4.64 30.34 -25.43
N ASP A 436 5.08 31.37 -24.69
CA ASP A 436 5.48 31.25 -23.29
C ASP A 436 4.29 30.88 -22.38
N ALA A 437 3.08 31.40 -22.62
CA ALA A 437 1.90 31.07 -21.84
C ALA A 437 1.50 29.61 -22.09
N ILE A 438 1.45 29.16 -23.34
CA ILE A 438 1.14 27.77 -23.69
C ILE A 438 2.22 26.83 -23.08
N SER A 439 3.50 27.10 -23.31
CA SER A 439 4.59 26.26 -22.87
C SER A 439 4.66 26.13 -21.34
N ASN A 440 4.43 27.20 -20.58
CA ASN A 440 4.53 27.17 -19.12
C ASN A 440 3.28 26.62 -18.43
N TRP A 441 2.11 26.64 -19.10
CA TRP A 441 0.83 26.30 -18.48
C TRP A 441 0.16 25.05 -19.04
N HIS A 442 0.66 24.45 -20.13
CA HIS A 442 0.07 23.23 -20.69
C HIS A 442 -0.09 22.09 -19.67
N CYS A 443 0.77 22.05 -18.65
CA CYS A 443 0.84 21.00 -17.64
C CYS A 443 0.60 21.52 -16.20
N SER A 444 0.12 22.73 -16.04
CA SER A 444 -0.12 23.34 -14.73
C SER A 444 -1.60 23.40 -14.42
N ALA A 445 -1.96 23.20 -13.16
CA ALA A 445 -3.32 23.47 -12.70
C ALA A 445 -3.66 24.94 -12.98
N LEU A 446 -4.83 25.16 -13.60
CA LEU A 446 -5.26 26.49 -14.00
C LEU A 446 -5.78 27.29 -12.82
N ASP A 447 -5.20 28.46 -12.57
CA ASP A 447 -5.62 29.38 -11.53
C ASP A 447 -5.47 30.85 -11.93
N ALA A 448 -5.87 31.76 -11.07
CA ALA A 448 -5.87 33.21 -11.30
C ALA A 448 -4.45 33.81 -11.50
N SER A 449 -3.38 33.07 -11.34
CA SER A 449 -2.02 33.53 -11.67
C SER A 449 -1.65 33.37 -13.15
N HIS A 450 -2.50 32.68 -13.92
CA HIS A 450 -2.31 32.59 -15.37
C HIS A 450 -2.33 33.99 -16.01
N PRO A 451 -1.34 34.35 -16.87
CA PRO A 451 -1.21 35.72 -17.41
C PRO A 451 -2.45 36.17 -18.20
N ASN A 452 -3.16 35.25 -18.81
CA ASN A 452 -4.36 35.51 -19.59
C ASN A 452 -5.66 35.13 -18.87
N TRP A 453 -5.69 35.03 -17.54
CA TRP A 453 -6.86 34.61 -16.77
C TRP A 453 -8.16 35.31 -17.15
N ASN A 454 -8.09 36.62 -17.40
CA ASN A 454 -9.26 37.41 -17.77
C ASN A 454 -9.82 37.13 -19.19
N ALA A 455 -9.07 36.44 -20.02
CA ALA A 455 -9.48 36.02 -21.34
C ALA A 455 -10.11 34.62 -21.39
N LEU A 456 -10.03 33.88 -20.29
CA LEU A 456 -10.60 32.53 -20.14
C LEU A 456 -12.13 32.62 -20.24
N GLN A 457 -12.71 31.87 -21.18
CA GLN A 457 -14.15 31.79 -21.40
C GLN A 457 -14.74 30.51 -20.81
N ALA A 458 -14.02 29.41 -20.94
CA ALA A 458 -14.42 28.13 -20.36
C ALA A 458 -13.22 27.29 -19.93
N HIS A 459 -13.44 26.52 -18.86
CA HIS A 459 -12.53 25.49 -18.36
C HIS A 459 -13.36 24.32 -17.86
N TRP A 460 -13.36 23.25 -18.65
CA TRP A 460 -13.95 21.95 -18.29
C TRP A 460 -12.81 21.05 -17.82
N SER A 461 -12.76 20.77 -16.52
CA SER A 461 -11.71 19.93 -15.94
C SER A 461 -11.91 18.46 -16.27
N LEU A 462 -13.15 18.04 -16.54
CA LEU A 462 -13.54 16.66 -16.85
C LEU A 462 -13.03 15.64 -15.83
N THR A 463 -13.15 15.99 -14.55
CA THR A 463 -12.68 15.21 -13.40
C THR A 463 -13.76 14.94 -12.37
N GLU A 464 -15.03 15.20 -12.70
CA GLU A 464 -16.17 15.07 -11.78
C GLU A 464 -16.39 13.64 -11.32
N GLY A 465 -16.06 12.65 -12.16
CA GLY A 465 -16.12 11.24 -11.83
C GLY A 465 -17.52 10.66 -11.68
N ALA A 466 -18.57 11.46 -11.82
CA ALA A 466 -19.97 11.04 -11.76
C ALA A 466 -20.90 12.11 -12.36
N GLY A 467 -22.12 11.70 -12.68
CA GLY A 467 -23.13 12.59 -13.23
C GLY A 467 -23.13 12.63 -14.77
N LEU A 468 -24.00 13.46 -15.33
CA LEU A 468 -24.20 13.62 -16.77
C LEU A 468 -23.85 15.03 -17.27
N GLU A 469 -23.02 15.74 -16.52
CA GLU A 469 -22.63 17.13 -16.77
C GLU A 469 -21.13 17.31 -16.64
N ALA A 470 -20.51 18.00 -17.57
CA ALA A 470 -19.16 18.49 -17.51
C ALA A 470 -19.21 19.97 -17.08
N SER A 471 -18.79 20.25 -15.87
CA SER A 471 -18.89 21.56 -15.25
C SER A 471 -17.87 22.54 -15.85
N ASN A 472 -18.32 23.77 -16.13
CA ASN A 472 -17.44 24.86 -16.51
C ASN A 472 -17.05 25.70 -15.28
N SER A 473 -15.77 25.68 -14.91
CA SER A 473 -15.27 26.42 -13.76
C SER A 473 -15.02 27.92 -14.02
N ALA A 474 -14.97 28.35 -15.29
CA ALA A 474 -14.71 29.74 -15.68
C ALA A 474 -16.01 30.55 -15.87
N ASN A 475 -17.03 29.97 -16.47
CA ASN A 475 -18.30 30.61 -16.74
C ASN A 475 -19.45 29.60 -16.58
N SER A 476 -20.38 29.90 -15.67
CA SER A 476 -21.50 29.02 -15.31
C SER A 476 -22.59 28.88 -16.41
N GLY A 477 -22.38 29.32 -17.62
CA GLY A 477 -23.33 29.20 -18.71
C GLY A 477 -22.91 28.27 -19.83
N LEU A 478 -21.77 27.59 -19.70
CA LEU A 478 -21.18 26.74 -20.75
C LEU A 478 -20.94 25.31 -20.20
N GLU A 479 -21.87 24.78 -19.45
CA GLU A 479 -21.82 23.38 -18.97
C GLU A 479 -21.96 22.43 -20.19
N GLY A 480 -21.22 21.32 -20.14
CA GLY A 480 -21.29 20.25 -21.13
C GLY A 480 -22.24 19.14 -20.69
N ALA A 481 -23.18 18.73 -21.55
CA ALA A 481 -24.04 17.58 -21.32
C ALA A 481 -23.39 16.31 -21.90
N LEU A 482 -23.20 15.28 -21.08
CA LEU A 482 -22.66 13.99 -21.50
C LEU A 482 -23.73 13.23 -22.31
N GLN A 483 -23.29 12.66 -23.44
CA GLN A 483 -24.08 11.81 -24.33
C GLN A 483 -23.27 10.54 -24.58
N GLY A 484 -23.55 9.46 -23.89
CA GLY A 484 -22.85 8.18 -24.02
C GLY A 484 -21.52 8.10 -23.25
N ALA A 485 -20.69 9.14 -23.29
CA ALA A 485 -19.40 9.17 -22.60
C ALA A 485 -19.52 8.86 -21.11
N GLU A 486 -18.60 8.03 -20.58
CA GLU A 486 -18.66 7.50 -19.23
C GLU A 486 -17.45 7.93 -18.39
N TRP A 487 -17.71 8.17 -17.10
CA TRP A 487 -16.67 8.42 -16.12
C TRP A 487 -15.96 7.11 -15.73
N GLN A 488 -14.66 7.07 -15.97
CA GLN A 488 -13.81 6.03 -15.45
C GLN A 488 -13.08 6.52 -14.20
N GLN A 489 -13.27 5.79 -13.09
CA GLN A 489 -12.50 6.04 -11.89
C GLN A 489 -11.06 5.56 -12.08
N PRO A 490 -10.06 6.28 -11.54
CA PRO A 490 -8.68 5.82 -11.61
C PRO A 490 -8.56 4.45 -10.96
N GLU A 491 -7.81 3.56 -11.57
CA GLU A 491 -7.36 2.36 -10.88
C GLU A 491 -6.48 2.81 -9.71
N SER A 492 -6.97 2.63 -8.49
CA SER A 492 -6.13 2.78 -7.32
C SER A 492 -5.15 1.59 -7.31
N LEU A 493 -3.92 1.81 -7.69
CA LEU A 493 -2.83 0.88 -7.42
C LEU A 493 -2.60 0.89 -5.91
N ILE A 494 -3.32 -0.01 -5.23
CA ILE A 494 -3.07 -0.29 -3.83
C ILE A 494 -1.79 -1.11 -3.77
N THR A 495 -0.70 -0.51 -3.29
CA THR A 495 0.48 -1.26 -2.89
C THR A 495 0.51 -1.40 -1.38
N PHE A 496 1.23 -2.39 -0.91
CA PHE A 496 1.37 -2.65 0.51
C PHE A 496 2.82 -2.40 0.92
N ASP A 497 3.00 -1.77 2.08
CA ASP A 497 4.31 -1.60 2.72
C ASP A 497 4.40 -2.54 3.91
N TYR A 498 5.32 -3.47 3.83
CA TYR A 498 5.60 -4.48 4.86
C TYR A 498 6.81 -4.09 5.74
N SER A 499 7.37 -2.89 5.57
CA SER A 499 8.58 -2.46 6.30
C SER A 499 8.44 -2.48 7.83
N ASN A 500 7.20 -2.45 8.32
CA ASN A 500 6.86 -2.45 9.74
C ASN A 500 6.26 -3.79 10.21
N THR A 501 6.28 -4.83 9.39
CA THR A 501 5.80 -6.16 9.78
C THR A 501 6.96 -7.07 10.17
N PRO A 502 6.72 -8.10 11.01
CA PRO A 502 7.73 -9.09 11.31
C PRO A 502 8.19 -9.85 10.07
N ARG A 503 9.40 -10.39 10.15
CA ARG A 503 9.98 -11.25 9.12
C ARG A 503 10.37 -12.59 9.72
N ILE A 504 10.51 -13.60 8.89
CA ILE A 504 10.88 -14.95 9.33
C ILE A 504 12.16 -14.96 10.16
N VAL A 505 13.17 -14.16 9.81
CA VAL A 505 14.45 -14.02 10.49
C VAL A 505 14.33 -13.43 11.91
N ASP A 506 13.21 -12.77 12.20
CA ASP A 506 12.98 -12.12 13.49
C ASP A 506 12.67 -13.13 14.61
N ILE A 507 12.26 -14.36 14.28
CA ILE A 507 11.97 -15.43 15.26
C ILE A 507 13.20 -15.73 16.11
N ALA A 508 14.36 -15.97 15.48
CA ALA A 508 15.61 -16.26 16.20
C ALA A 508 16.04 -15.10 17.10
N ALA A 509 16.01 -13.87 16.57
CA ALA A 509 16.37 -12.68 17.33
C ALA A 509 15.44 -12.45 18.53
N THR A 510 14.13 -12.65 18.34
CA THR A 510 13.12 -12.54 19.41
C THR A 510 13.32 -13.61 20.49
N ALA A 511 13.62 -14.85 20.08
CA ALA A 511 13.89 -15.93 21.01
C ALA A 511 15.15 -15.67 21.87
N MET A 512 16.25 -15.25 21.22
CA MET A 512 17.51 -14.95 21.92
C MET A 512 17.37 -13.77 22.90
N ASP A 513 16.70 -12.69 22.49
CA ASP A 513 16.47 -11.53 23.35
C ASP A 513 15.60 -11.89 24.58
N HIS A 514 14.54 -12.69 24.39
CA HIS A 514 13.73 -13.20 25.49
C HIS A 514 14.53 -14.11 26.44
N MET A 515 15.44 -14.90 25.90
CA MET A 515 16.33 -15.77 26.68
C MET A 515 17.50 -15.01 27.34
N CYS A 516 17.49 -13.69 27.29
CA CYS A 516 18.49 -12.79 27.85
C CYS A 516 19.89 -12.90 27.21
N LEU A 517 19.99 -13.45 26.01
CA LEU A 517 21.23 -13.48 25.25
C LEU A 517 21.47 -12.12 24.60
N GLU A 518 22.58 -11.47 24.90
CA GLU A 518 22.93 -10.20 24.26
C GLU A 518 23.23 -10.44 22.77
N LEU A 519 22.47 -9.75 21.90
CA LEU A 519 22.65 -9.86 20.44
C LEU A 519 23.92 -9.15 20.03
N ASP A 520 24.98 -9.91 19.71
CA ASP A 520 26.27 -9.36 19.27
C ASP A 520 26.16 -8.80 17.85
N SER A 521 26.57 -7.55 17.66
CA SER A 521 26.60 -6.90 16.35
C SER A 521 27.47 -7.63 15.32
N ASP A 522 28.49 -8.37 15.75
CA ASP A 522 29.38 -9.14 14.88
C ASP A 522 28.68 -10.39 14.29
N TRP A 523 27.54 -10.78 14.82
CA TRP A 523 26.75 -11.87 14.24
C TRP A 523 26.04 -11.47 12.95
N ASN A 524 25.95 -10.18 12.66
CA ASN A 524 25.30 -9.64 11.48
C ASN A 524 23.90 -10.25 11.25
N LEU A 525 23.10 -10.31 12.30
CA LEU A 525 21.71 -10.78 12.22
C LEU A 525 20.88 -9.84 11.36
N ASP A 526 20.07 -10.41 10.50
CA ASP A 526 19.05 -9.65 9.75
C ASP A 526 17.78 -9.47 10.58
N GLY A 527 17.55 -10.38 11.54
CA GLY A 527 16.40 -10.38 12.44
C GLY A 527 16.50 -9.33 13.54
N ILE A 528 15.33 -8.84 13.98
CA ILE A 528 15.15 -7.96 15.15
C ILE A 528 14.21 -8.59 16.16
N SER A 529 14.31 -8.21 17.43
CA SER A 529 13.39 -8.70 18.47
C SER A 529 12.06 -7.95 18.43
N TRP A 530 10.97 -8.69 18.63
CA TRP A 530 9.58 -8.18 18.69
C TRP A 530 9.00 -8.21 20.11
N VAL A 531 9.77 -8.60 21.12
CA VAL A 531 9.37 -8.59 22.52
C VAL A 531 10.32 -7.73 23.34
N ASP A 532 9.89 -7.32 24.54
CA ASP A 532 10.78 -6.67 25.50
C ASP A 532 11.61 -7.77 26.18
N GLY A 533 12.85 -7.92 25.77
CA GLY A 533 13.79 -8.88 26.35
C GLY A 533 14.36 -8.43 27.71
N CYS A 534 15.22 -9.27 28.31
CA CYS A 534 15.87 -8.97 29.58
C CYS A 534 16.74 -7.72 29.58
N ASN A 535 17.27 -7.37 28.40
CA ASN A 535 18.21 -6.27 28.21
C ASN A 535 17.52 -4.97 27.75
N SER A 536 16.20 -4.86 27.87
CA SER A 536 15.45 -3.68 27.45
C SER A 536 15.77 -2.42 28.26
N VAL A 537 17.05 -2.03 28.28
CA VAL A 537 17.52 -0.73 28.72
C VAL A 537 17.71 0.17 27.47
N GLY A 538 16.59 0.55 26.85
CA GLY A 538 16.56 1.87 26.27
C GLY A 538 16.97 2.05 24.82
N VAL A 539 17.00 1.04 23.92
CA VAL A 539 17.30 1.28 22.49
C VAL A 539 16.11 0.97 21.56
N THR A 540 15.21 0.09 21.96
CA THR A 540 14.12 -0.39 21.08
C THR A 540 12.86 0.48 21.12
N ASN A 541 12.55 1.14 22.22
CA ASN A 541 11.34 1.96 22.32
C ASN A 541 11.41 3.26 21.52
N ALA A 542 12.57 3.89 21.37
CA ALA A 542 12.67 5.14 20.62
C ALA A 542 12.47 4.95 19.11
N GLN A 543 12.90 3.83 18.53
CA GLN A 543 12.67 3.51 17.11
C GLN A 543 11.28 2.92 16.86
N ARG A 544 10.69 2.20 17.82
CA ARG A 544 9.30 1.70 17.75
C ARG A 544 8.27 2.78 18.02
N GLU A 545 8.52 3.72 18.95
CA GLU A 545 7.63 4.85 19.21
C GLU A 545 7.55 5.84 18.03
N GLU A 546 8.60 5.96 17.22
CA GLU A 546 8.54 6.77 15.98
C GLU A 546 7.61 6.17 14.91
N LEU A 547 7.20 4.91 15.02
CA LEU A 547 6.45 4.19 13.99
C LEU A 547 5.00 3.82 14.40
N ARG A 548 4.59 4.06 15.66
CA ARG A 548 3.25 3.72 16.14
C ARG A 548 2.24 4.86 15.96
N THR A 549 1.94 5.20 14.72
CA THR A 549 0.83 6.11 14.48
C THR A 549 -0.48 5.33 14.47
N VAL A 550 -1.33 5.55 15.44
CA VAL A 550 -2.63 4.88 15.62
C VAL A 550 -3.76 5.90 15.48
N ILE A 551 -4.82 5.53 14.79
CA ILE A 551 -6.08 6.30 14.70
C ILE A 551 -7.12 5.61 15.57
N PHE A 552 -7.71 6.37 16.50
CA PHE A 552 -8.73 5.84 17.41
C PHE A 552 -9.85 6.87 17.69
N PRO A 553 -11.12 6.47 17.72
CA PRO A 553 -11.68 5.20 17.29
C PRO A 553 -11.67 5.04 15.77
N ASN A 554 -11.46 3.83 15.27
CA ASN A 554 -11.57 3.50 13.86
C ASN A 554 -12.19 2.09 13.70
N PRO A 555 -13.43 1.95 13.20
CA PRO A 555 -14.33 3.04 12.78
C PRO A 555 -14.80 3.96 13.91
N GLY A 556 -15.22 5.19 13.56
CA GLY A 556 -15.73 6.19 14.49
C GLY A 556 -16.92 6.98 13.94
N ALA A 557 -17.67 7.67 14.81
CA ALA A 557 -18.87 8.41 14.42
C ALA A 557 -18.68 9.92 14.33
N GLU A 558 -17.84 10.54 15.18
CA GLU A 558 -17.75 12.00 15.30
C GLU A 558 -16.33 12.54 15.06
N ASP A 559 -15.38 12.11 15.86
CA ASP A 559 -13.99 12.58 15.80
C ASP A 559 -13.02 11.40 16.05
N PHE A 560 -11.79 11.58 15.62
CA PHE A 560 -10.73 10.62 15.85
C PHE A 560 -9.47 11.29 16.40
N GLN A 561 -8.68 10.51 17.11
CA GLN A 561 -7.37 10.92 17.61
C GLN A 561 -6.29 10.12 16.87
N ILE A 562 -5.23 10.80 16.48
CA ILE A 562 -4.02 10.19 15.94
C ILE A 562 -2.96 10.31 17.02
N THR A 563 -2.30 9.19 17.37
CA THR A 563 -1.20 9.15 18.34
C THR A 563 0.04 8.53 17.69
N GLY A 564 1.20 8.69 18.32
CA GLY A 564 2.45 8.17 17.78
C GLY A 564 2.97 8.92 16.55
N LEU A 565 2.68 10.23 16.47
CA LEU A 565 3.14 11.07 15.39
C LEU A 565 4.59 11.54 15.63
N PRO A 566 5.44 11.61 14.60
CA PRO A 566 6.71 12.31 14.70
C PRO A 566 6.51 13.78 15.10
N SER A 567 7.35 14.31 15.98
CA SER A 567 7.20 15.63 16.59
C SER A 567 7.13 16.82 15.61
N HIS A 568 7.52 16.59 14.36
CA HIS A 568 7.54 17.59 13.29
C HIS A 568 6.66 17.23 12.09
N ALA A 569 5.84 16.18 12.21
CA ALA A 569 4.98 15.71 11.13
C ALA A 569 3.91 16.76 10.77
N THR A 570 3.63 16.87 9.49
CA THR A 570 2.47 17.58 8.96
C THR A 570 1.37 16.57 8.70
N ILE A 571 0.16 16.85 9.16
CA ILE A 571 -1.04 16.05 8.89
C ILE A 571 -1.91 16.79 7.89
N GLU A 572 -2.41 16.07 6.91
CA GLU A 572 -3.43 16.50 5.99
C GLU A 572 -4.55 15.45 5.95
N VAL A 573 -5.80 15.87 6.12
CA VAL A 573 -6.97 14.99 6.14
C VAL A 573 -7.87 15.31 4.98
N PHE A 574 -8.26 14.29 4.23
CA PHE A 574 -9.15 14.38 3.09
C PHE A 574 -10.48 13.71 3.42
N ASP A 575 -11.59 14.32 3.02
CA ASP A 575 -12.91 13.73 3.10
C ASP A 575 -13.13 12.65 2.02
N PRO A 576 -14.26 11.91 2.04
CA PRO A 576 -14.54 10.88 1.04
C PRO A 576 -14.61 11.39 -0.42
N SER A 577 -14.76 12.69 -0.62
CA SER A 577 -14.72 13.34 -1.93
C SER A 577 -13.31 13.74 -2.38
N GLY A 578 -12.28 13.49 -1.55
CA GLY A 578 -10.89 13.87 -1.82
C GLY A 578 -10.55 15.34 -1.48
N ARG A 579 -11.48 16.09 -0.88
CA ARG A 579 -11.24 17.47 -0.47
C ARG A 579 -10.45 17.53 0.84
N SER A 580 -9.38 18.31 0.91
CA SER A 580 -8.64 18.56 2.15
C SER A 580 -9.52 19.33 3.14
N ILE A 581 -9.77 18.73 4.30
CA ILE A 581 -10.60 19.28 5.37
C ILE A 581 -9.79 19.69 6.60
N HIS A 582 -8.54 19.26 6.67
CA HIS A 582 -7.60 19.63 7.74
C HIS A 582 -6.17 19.58 7.22
N GLN A 583 -5.39 20.60 7.56
CA GLN A 583 -3.95 20.62 7.35
C GLN A 583 -3.26 21.35 8.51
N GLY A 584 -2.23 20.75 9.08
CA GLY A 584 -1.51 21.36 10.21
C GLY A 584 -0.28 20.58 10.62
N GLN A 585 0.61 21.26 11.38
CA GLN A 585 1.69 20.56 12.08
C GLN A 585 1.10 19.84 13.31
N ALA A 586 1.49 18.60 13.49
CA ALA A 586 1.12 17.82 14.65
C ALA A 586 2.25 17.80 15.68
N GLY A 587 1.86 17.78 16.96
CA GLY A 587 2.75 17.29 18.00
C GLY A 587 2.81 15.76 17.95
N THR A 588 3.11 15.11 19.08
CA THR A 588 3.09 13.64 19.18
C THR A 588 1.68 13.03 19.09
N SER A 589 0.65 13.85 19.06
CA SER A 589 -0.74 13.44 18.83
C SER A 589 -1.56 14.59 18.24
N ALA A 590 -2.63 14.27 17.52
CA ALA A 590 -3.60 15.20 16.97
C ALA A 590 -5.03 14.67 17.15
N ARG A 591 -5.99 15.55 17.49
CA ARG A 591 -7.41 15.24 17.48
C ARG A 591 -8.06 15.95 16.30
N ILE A 592 -8.77 15.22 15.47
CA ILE A 592 -9.41 15.71 14.26
C ILE A 592 -10.91 15.54 14.41
N SER A 593 -11.64 16.63 14.22
CA SER A 593 -13.10 16.64 14.19
C SER A 593 -13.55 17.06 12.79
N PRO A 594 -13.88 16.10 11.91
CA PRO A 594 -14.39 16.44 10.59
C PRO A 594 -15.69 17.21 10.69
N HIS A 595 -15.75 18.42 10.14
CA HIS A 595 -16.94 19.28 10.17
C HIS A 595 -18.01 18.89 9.14
N THR A 596 -17.78 17.81 8.38
CA THR A 596 -18.74 17.28 7.40
C THR A 596 -19.49 16.11 8.04
N GLU A 597 -20.76 15.94 7.70
CA GLU A 597 -21.58 14.79 8.16
C GLU A 597 -21.44 13.57 7.21
N ASP A 598 -20.52 13.62 6.26
CA ASP A 598 -20.39 12.60 5.23
C ASP A 598 -19.83 11.30 5.81
N GLN A 599 -20.57 10.21 5.62
CA GLN A 599 -20.12 8.85 5.95
C GLN A 599 -19.14 8.36 4.87
N GLY A 600 -18.14 7.59 5.25
CA GLY A 600 -17.20 7.03 4.29
C GLY A 600 -15.77 6.98 4.80
N VAL A 601 -14.84 6.81 3.88
CA VAL A 601 -13.41 6.69 4.17
C VAL A 601 -12.72 8.05 4.08
N TYR A 602 -12.13 8.47 5.18
CA TYR A 602 -11.27 9.66 5.26
C TYR A 602 -9.81 9.22 5.12
N LEU A 603 -9.04 9.93 4.31
CA LEU A 603 -7.61 9.68 4.14
C LEU A 603 -6.81 10.67 4.98
N ILE A 604 -5.87 10.17 5.75
CA ILE A 604 -4.99 10.97 6.60
C ILE A 604 -3.56 10.83 6.09
N ARG A 605 -3.02 11.89 5.51
CA ARG A 605 -1.64 11.94 5.05
C ARG A 605 -0.76 12.54 6.13
N ILE A 606 0.30 11.83 6.50
CA ILE A 606 1.31 12.25 7.47
C ILE A 606 2.62 12.41 6.71
N VAL A 607 3.26 13.57 6.84
CA VAL A 607 4.52 13.89 6.17
C VAL A 607 5.55 14.29 7.21
N ASP A 608 6.68 13.58 7.24
CA ASP A 608 7.84 13.88 8.08
C ASP A 608 9.11 13.89 7.22
N GLY A 609 9.55 15.08 6.83
CA GLY A 609 10.63 15.26 5.88
C GLY A 609 10.31 14.64 4.51
N GLU A 610 11.11 13.66 4.08
CA GLU A 610 10.88 12.91 2.82
C GLU A 610 9.95 11.71 3.00
N LYS A 611 9.66 11.31 4.24
CA LYS A 611 8.77 10.18 4.55
C LYS A 611 7.32 10.62 4.47
N ARG A 612 6.50 9.80 3.84
CA ARG A 612 5.05 10.02 3.73
C ARG A 612 4.34 8.75 4.16
N ARG A 613 3.28 8.91 4.94
CA ARG A 613 2.39 7.82 5.37
C ARG A 613 0.95 8.23 5.17
N THR A 614 0.11 7.31 4.73
CA THR A 614 -1.34 7.56 4.60
C THR A 614 -2.08 6.54 5.44
N LEU A 615 -2.97 7.02 6.29
CA LEU A 615 -3.84 6.20 7.14
C LEU A 615 -5.30 6.42 6.72
N ARG A 616 -6.17 5.48 7.10
CA ARG A 616 -7.62 5.56 6.82
C ARG A 616 -8.39 5.66 8.12
N TRP A 617 -9.39 6.50 8.15
CA TRP A 617 -10.41 6.53 9.17
C TRP A 617 -11.79 6.32 8.52
N ILE A 618 -12.57 5.40 9.08
CA ILE A 618 -13.90 5.06 8.56
C ILE A 618 -14.93 5.74 9.45
N ARG A 619 -15.71 6.65 8.87
CA ARG A 619 -16.87 7.26 9.53
C ARG A 619 -18.12 6.44 9.25
N GLN A 620 -18.76 5.95 10.32
CA GLN A 620 -20.01 5.18 10.29
C GLN A 620 -21.23 6.06 10.48
#